data_3a6981916bcac6cd412dc84c5ac9f987
#
_entry.id   3a6981916bcac6cd412dc84c5ac9f987
#
_cell.length_a   1.000
_cell.length_b   1.000
_cell.length_c   1.000
_cell.angle_alpha   90.00
_cell.angle_beta   90.00
_cell.angle_gamma   90.00
#
_symmetry.space_group_name_H-M   'P 1'
#
loop_
_entity.id
_entity.type
_entity.pdbx_description
1 polymer ?
#
loop_
_entity_poly.entity_id
_entity_poly.type
_entity_poly.pdbx_seq_one_letter_code
_entity_poly.pdbx_strand_id
1 'polypeptide(L)'
;MSETTASSADESGRGRAGEVFLVALKLGLTSFGGPIAHLGYFERTYIRERQWLTPDEYGGLVALCQMVPGPASSQVGYLVGLRRAGWGGAFAAWAGFTLPSALVMFVFALLAPHLEGPTTNAVLHGLKLVAVAVVAQAVWSMARNL
;
A
#
# COMPACT_ATOMS: atom_id res chain seq x y z
N MET A 1 32.96 18.85 17.74
CA MET A 1 32.13 19.46 16.65
C MET A 1 31.41 18.44 15.76
N SER A 2 31.27 17.20 16.16
CA SER A 2 30.69 16.09 15.35
C SER A 2 29.27 15.65 15.76
N GLU A 3 28.73 16.15 16.85
CA GLU A 3 27.38 15.73 17.32
C GLU A 3 26.22 16.54 16.69
N THR A 4 26.48 17.75 16.22
CA THR A 4 25.42 18.63 15.67
C THR A 4 24.96 18.20 14.27
N THR A 5 25.81 17.53 13.49
CA THR A 5 25.48 17.07 12.14
C THR A 5 24.64 15.79 12.10
N ALA A 6 24.74 14.93 13.11
CA ALA A 6 23.93 13.71 13.20
C ALA A 6 22.47 14.02 13.58
N SER A 7 22.25 15.01 14.44
CA SER A 7 20.91 15.44 14.87
C SER A 7 20.09 16.04 13.72
N SER A 8 20.67 16.89 12.91
CA SER A 8 19.97 17.53 11.79
C SER A 8 19.63 16.57 10.65
N ALA A 9 20.44 15.55 10.43
CA ALA A 9 20.16 14.50 9.44
C ALA A 9 19.01 13.58 9.89
N ASP A 10 18.93 13.28 11.19
CA ASP A 10 17.84 12.46 11.76
C ASP A 10 16.50 13.21 11.76
N GLU A 11 16.49 14.50 12.08
CA GLU A 11 15.29 15.34 12.02
C GLU A 11 14.77 15.53 10.58
N SER A 12 15.66 15.70 9.60
CA SER A 12 15.27 15.80 8.19
C SER A 12 14.71 14.47 7.66
N GLY A 13 15.23 13.35 8.11
CA GLY A 13 14.74 12.01 7.78
C GLY A 13 13.35 11.72 8.36
N ARG A 14 13.12 12.14 9.60
CA ARG A 14 11.82 11.98 10.28
C ARG A 14 10.74 12.85 9.66
N GLY A 15 11.04 14.10 9.28
CA GLY A 15 10.11 14.96 8.58
C GLY A 15 9.67 14.39 7.23
N ARG A 16 10.61 13.84 6.48
CA ARG A 16 10.33 13.16 5.20
C ARG A 16 9.53 11.87 5.38
N ALA A 17 9.81 11.07 6.41
CA ALA A 17 9.06 9.85 6.69
C ALA A 17 7.60 10.14 7.07
N GLY A 18 7.35 11.19 7.87
CA GLY A 18 5.99 11.66 8.19
C GLY A 18 5.21 12.11 6.95
N GLU A 19 5.86 12.82 6.02
CA GLU A 19 5.27 13.19 4.74
C GLU A 19 4.89 11.94 3.92
N VAL A 20 5.80 10.97 3.83
CA VAL A 20 5.55 9.70 3.13
C VAL A 20 4.37 8.95 3.74
N PHE A 21 4.30 8.90 5.07
CA PHE A 21 3.19 8.28 5.79
C PHE A 21 1.83 8.91 5.44
N LEU A 22 1.73 10.24 5.49
CA LEU A 22 0.49 10.95 5.18
C LEU A 22 0.05 10.76 3.72
N VAL A 23 1.00 10.77 2.78
CA VAL A 23 0.71 10.51 1.38
C VAL A 23 0.24 9.07 1.17
N ALA A 24 0.91 8.11 1.79
CA ALA A 24 0.54 6.69 1.73
C ALA A 24 -0.82 6.44 2.40
N LEU A 25 -1.11 7.10 3.51
CA LEU A 25 -2.40 7.05 4.20
C LEU A 25 -3.53 7.57 3.30
N LYS A 26 -3.33 8.73 2.67
CA LYS A 26 -4.27 9.27 1.68
C LYS A 26 -4.53 8.27 0.56
N LEU A 27 -3.46 7.69 0.01
CA LEU A 27 -3.58 6.68 -1.05
C LEU A 27 -4.31 5.43 -0.56
N GLY A 28 -4.03 4.93 0.65
CA GLY A 28 -4.73 3.79 1.25
C GLY A 28 -6.23 4.02 1.46
N LEU A 29 -6.63 5.28 1.69
CA LEU A 29 -8.04 5.66 1.85
C LEU A 29 -8.77 5.92 0.53
N THR A 30 -8.05 6.35 -0.51
CA THR A 30 -8.67 6.85 -1.75
C THR A 30 -8.45 5.94 -2.97
N SER A 31 -7.53 4.98 -2.90
CA SER A 31 -7.21 4.11 -4.03
C SER A 31 -8.16 2.91 -4.08
N PHE A 32 -9.18 3.00 -4.93
CA PHE A 32 -10.10 1.89 -5.19
C PHE A 32 -9.86 1.32 -6.60
N GLY A 33 -10.24 0.06 -6.83
CA GLY A 33 -10.24 -0.55 -8.16
C GLY A 33 -9.12 -1.56 -8.45
N GLY A 34 -8.39 -1.98 -7.43
CA GLY A 34 -7.39 -3.05 -7.53
C GLY A 34 -6.01 -2.59 -8.02
N PRO A 35 -5.06 -3.53 -8.22
CA PRO A 35 -3.63 -3.23 -8.40
C PRO A 35 -3.31 -2.27 -9.55
N ILE A 36 -3.99 -2.41 -10.68
CA ILE A 36 -3.76 -1.55 -11.85
C ILE A 36 -4.20 -0.11 -11.58
N ALA A 37 -5.38 0.05 -10.94
CA ALA A 37 -5.87 1.37 -10.57
C ALA A 37 -4.94 2.02 -9.52
N HIS A 38 -4.45 1.25 -8.55
CA HIS A 38 -3.49 1.74 -7.54
C HIS A 38 -2.23 2.30 -8.19
N LEU A 39 -1.66 1.62 -9.19
CA LEU A 39 -0.49 2.13 -9.91
C LEU A 39 -0.78 3.46 -10.61
N GLY A 40 -1.97 3.64 -11.17
CA GLY A 40 -2.40 4.92 -11.75
C GLY A 40 -2.52 6.04 -10.71
N TYR A 41 -3.09 5.78 -9.53
CA TYR A 41 -3.12 6.75 -8.43
C TYR A 41 -1.70 7.10 -7.93
N PHE A 42 -0.81 6.12 -7.86
CA PHE A 42 0.57 6.30 -7.44
C PHE A 42 1.35 7.16 -8.45
N GLU A 43 1.21 6.88 -9.76
CA GLU A 43 1.78 7.70 -10.82
C GLU A 43 1.37 9.16 -10.68
N ARG A 44 0.07 9.41 -10.57
CA ARG A 44 -0.46 10.75 -10.40
C ARG A 44 0.13 11.43 -9.16
N THR A 45 0.12 10.75 -8.02
CA THR A 45 0.56 11.34 -6.76
C THR A 45 2.07 11.54 -6.71
N TYR A 46 2.88 10.53 -7.08
CA TYR A 46 4.32 10.60 -6.93
C TYR A 46 5.02 11.38 -8.04
N ILE A 47 4.46 11.39 -9.26
CA ILE A 47 5.05 12.10 -10.39
C ILE A 47 4.45 13.50 -10.52
N ARG A 48 3.10 13.60 -10.63
CA ARG A 48 2.45 14.87 -11.00
C ARG A 48 2.24 15.80 -9.79
N GLU A 49 1.72 15.27 -8.67
CA GLU A 49 1.38 16.08 -7.50
C GLU A 49 2.60 16.38 -6.61
N ARG A 50 3.45 15.38 -6.37
CA ARG A 50 4.58 15.46 -5.44
C ARG A 50 5.94 15.63 -6.12
N GLN A 51 6.06 15.25 -7.38
CA GLN A 51 7.32 15.32 -8.15
C GLN A 51 8.48 14.61 -7.44
N TRP A 52 8.19 13.47 -6.80
CA TRP A 52 9.20 12.67 -6.11
C TRP A 52 10.01 11.80 -7.07
N LEU A 53 9.40 11.45 -8.22
CA LEU A 53 9.97 10.59 -9.24
C LEU A 53 9.71 11.16 -10.63
N THR A 54 10.61 10.85 -11.56
CA THR A 54 10.36 11.02 -13.00
C THR A 54 9.51 9.87 -13.52
N PRO A 55 8.83 10.01 -14.68
CA PRO A 55 8.08 8.93 -15.31
C PRO A 55 8.93 7.67 -15.56
N ASP A 56 10.18 7.85 -16.01
CA ASP A 56 11.10 6.73 -16.29
C ASP A 56 11.50 5.98 -15.02
N GLU A 57 11.79 6.70 -13.95
CA GLU A 57 12.10 6.11 -12.65
C GLU A 57 10.92 5.31 -12.09
N TYR A 58 9.71 5.87 -12.19
CA TYR A 58 8.50 5.20 -11.76
C TYR A 58 8.23 3.94 -12.58
N GLY A 59 8.35 4.02 -13.90
CA GLY A 59 8.21 2.89 -14.80
C GLY A 59 9.19 1.76 -14.47
N GLY A 60 10.46 2.10 -14.19
CA GLY A 60 11.48 1.14 -13.77
C GLY A 60 11.14 0.46 -12.43
N LEU A 61 10.64 1.21 -11.44
CA LEU A 61 10.20 0.64 -10.15
C LEU A 61 9.01 -0.30 -10.33
N VAL A 62 8.04 0.07 -11.14
CA VAL A 62 6.86 -0.78 -11.42
C VAL A 62 7.29 -2.07 -12.11
N ALA A 63 8.15 -1.98 -13.12
CA ALA A 63 8.67 -3.15 -13.82
C ALA A 63 9.42 -4.11 -12.87
N LEU A 64 10.27 -3.57 -12.00
CA LEU A 64 10.98 -4.35 -10.98
C LEU A 64 10.01 -5.07 -10.05
N CYS A 65 8.99 -4.38 -9.55
CA CYS A 65 7.99 -4.95 -8.65
C CYS A 65 7.13 -6.03 -9.32
N GLN A 66 6.93 -5.96 -10.63
CA GLN A 66 6.19 -6.97 -11.38
C GLN A 66 6.98 -8.26 -11.60
N MET A 67 8.31 -8.21 -11.53
CA MET A 67 9.17 -9.40 -11.60
C MET A 67 9.19 -10.19 -10.29
N VAL A 68 8.87 -9.55 -9.16
CA VAL A 68 8.87 -10.19 -7.85
C VAL A 68 7.44 -10.63 -7.51
N PRO A 69 7.22 -11.91 -7.17
CA PRO A 69 5.87 -12.36 -6.77
C PRO A 69 5.41 -11.63 -5.50
N GLY A 70 4.23 -11.00 -5.58
CA GLY A 70 3.65 -10.26 -4.45
C GLY A 70 2.73 -9.11 -4.88
N PRO A 71 2.17 -8.37 -3.91
CA PRO A 71 1.28 -7.24 -4.16
C PRO A 71 2.05 -6.04 -4.70
N ALA A 72 2.11 -5.89 -6.03
CA ALA A 72 2.91 -4.89 -6.74
C ALA A 72 2.68 -3.45 -6.22
N SER A 73 1.44 -3.08 -5.87
CA SER A 73 1.14 -1.75 -5.33
C SER A 73 1.84 -1.48 -3.99
N SER A 74 1.81 -2.45 -3.07
CA SER A 74 2.52 -2.30 -1.78
C SER A 74 4.03 -2.25 -1.95
N GLN A 75 4.57 -3.06 -2.89
CA GLN A 75 6.01 -3.07 -3.21
C GLN A 75 6.45 -1.73 -3.80
N VAL A 76 5.70 -1.18 -4.76
CA VAL A 76 5.99 0.14 -5.34
C VAL A 76 5.94 1.23 -4.27
N GLY A 77 4.89 1.27 -3.45
CA GLY A 77 4.78 2.24 -2.35
C GLY A 77 5.95 2.16 -1.38
N TYR A 78 6.36 0.92 -1.00
CA TYR A 78 7.51 0.67 -0.14
C TYR A 78 8.82 1.20 -0.74
N LEU A 79 9.09 0.91 -2.02
CA LEU A 79 10.31 1.35 -2.70
C LEU A 79 10.34 2.88 -2.90
N VAL A 80 9.21 3.50 -3.18
CA VAL A 80 9.11 4.97 -3.23
C VAL A 80 9.42 5.58 -1.88
N GLY A 81 8.86 5.02 -0.80
CA GLY A 81 9.16 5.44 0.57
C GLY A 81 10.62 5.28 0.94
N LEU A 82 11.22 4.13 0.57
CA LEU A 82 12.64 3.83 0.78
C LEU A 82 13.54 4.87 0.09
N ARG A 83 13.21 5.20 -1.15
CA ARG A 83 13.97 6.18 -1.94
C ARG A 83 13.82 7.61 -1.40
N ARG A 84 12.66 7.96 -0.86
CA ARG A 84 12.36 9.31 -0.36
C ARG A 84 12.93 9.59 1.03
N ALA A 85 12.86 8.64 1.95
CA ALA A 85 13.23 8.83 3.35
C ALA A 85 13.91 7.59 3.97
N GLY A 86 14.61 6.78 3.15
CA GLY A 86 15.32 5.59 3.61
C GLY A 86 14.37 4.55 4.23
N TRP A 87 14.89 3.71 5.11
CA TRP A 87 14.12 2.63 5.76
C TRP A 87 12.91 3.15 6.54
N GLY A 88 13.03 4.31 7.21
CA GLY A 88 11.91 4.96 7.89
C GLY A 88 10.78 5.34 6.93
N GLY A 89 11.12 5.81 5.73
CA GLY A 89 10.15 6.10 4.66
C GLY A 89 9.48 4.85 4.11
N ALA A 90 10.22 3.76 3.96
CA ALA A 90 9.70 2.49 3.49
C ALA A 90 8.63 1.93 4.45
N PHE A 91 8.94 1.88 5.75
CA PHE A 91 7.98 1.46 6.78
C PHE A 91 6.80 2.42 6.90
N ALA A 92 7.03 3.73 6.79
CA ALA A 92 5.98 4.74 6.81
C ALA A 92 5.01 4.59 5.63
N ALA A 93 5.53 4.33 4.43
CA ALA A 93 4.71 4.08 3.24
C ALA A 93 3.87 2.81 3.41
N TRP A 94 4.47 1.72 3.86
CA TRP A 94 3.78 0.46 4.10
C TRP A 94 2.70 0.60 5.17
N ALA A 95 3.03 1.18 6.32
CA ALA A 95 2.09 1.37 7.41
C ALA A 95 0.93 2.29 7.00
N GLY A 96 1.23 3.45 6.39
CA GLY A 96 0.22 4.40 5.95
C GLY A 96 -0.76 3.80 4.94
N PHE A 97 -0.27 3.01 4.00
CA PHE A 97 -1.13 2.37 3.00
C PHE A 97 -1.96 1.20 3.57
N THR A 98 -1.41 0.44 4.51
CA THR A 98 -2.05 -0.77 5.05
C THR A 98 -2.99 -0.48 6.22
N LEU A 99 -2.66 0.51 7.07
CA LEU A 99 -3.43 0.82 8.28
C LEU A 99 -4.92 1.06 8.05
N PRO A 100 -5.38 1.80 7.03
CA PRO A 100 -6.81 2.03 6.82
C PRO A 100 -7.58 0.73 6.64
N SER A 101 -7.09 -0.16 5.79
CA SER A 101 -7.74 -1.45 5.53
C SER A 101 -7.67 -2.38 6.74
N ALA A 102 -6.54 -2.40 7.46
CA ALA A 102 -6.36 -3.18 8.67
C ALA A 102 -7.33 -2.73 9.78
N LEU A 103 -7.51 -1.42 9.97
CA LEU A 103 -8.45 -0.86 10.94
C LEU A 103 -9.91 -1.20 10.58
N VAL A 104 -10.29 -1.06 9.32
CA VAL A 104 -11.64 -1.42 8.86
C VAL A 104 -11.91 -2.90 9.10
N MET A 105 -10.96 -3.78 8.75
CA MET A 105 -11.09 -5.22 8.99
C MET A 105 -11.12 -5.56 10.48
N PHE A 106 -10.33 -4.87 11.29
CA PHE A 106 -10.34 -5.07 12.75
C PHE A 106 -11.68 -4.67 13.37
N VAL A 107 -12.20 -3.50 13.02
CA VAL A 107 -13.52 -3.03 13.49
C VAL A 107 -14.61 -3.98 13.03
N PHE A 108 -14.57 -4.44 11.78
CA PHE A 108 -15.52 -5.42 11.27
C PHE A 108 -15.46 -6.73 12.06
N ALA A 109 -14.26 -7.22 12.39
CA ALA A 109 -14.10 -8.44 13.17
C ALA A 109 -14.68 -8.33 14.59
N LEU A 110 -14.57 -7.15 15.21
CA LEU A 110 -15.18 -6.88 16.53
C LEU A 110 -16.71 -6.80 16.47
N LEU A 111 -17.26 -6.25 15.39
CA LEU A 111 -18.70 -6.09 15.21
C LEU A 111 -19.37 -7.37 14.70
N ALA A 112 -18.68 -8.22 13.97
CA ALA A 112 -19.22 -9.41 13.35
C ALA A 112 -19.99 -10.35 14.31
N PRO A 113 -19.53 -10.61 15.56
CA PRO A 113 -20.26 -11.42 16.53
C PRO A 113 -21.60 -10.80 17.00
N HIS A 114 -21.73 -9.47 16.89
CA HIS A 114 -22.93 -8.74 17.30
C HIS A 114 -23.96 -8.59 16.17
N LEU A 115 -23.57 -8.95 14.96
CA LEU A 115 -24.41 -8.89 13.75
C LEU A 115 -25.07 -10.26 13.52
N GLU A 116 -25.84 -10.76 14.48
CA GLU A 116 -26.57 -12.01 14.34
C GLU A 116 -27.87 -11.80 13.53
N GLY A 117 -28.02 -12.61 12.47
CA GLY A 117 -29.22 -12.59 11.66
C GLY A 117 -29.06 -13.35 10.33
N PRO A 118 -30.16 -13.83 9.74
CA PRO A 118 -30.11 -14.57 8.48
C PRO A 118 -29.51 -13.76 7.33
N THR A 119 -29.72 -12.44 7.31
CA THR A 119 -29.16 -11.53 6.30
C THR A 119 -27.65 -11.40 6.47
N THR A 120 -27.15 -11.27 7.70
CA THR A 120 -25.71 -11.20 7.99
C THR A 120 -24.99 -12.47 7.58
N ASN A 121 -25.56 -13.62 7.90
CA ASN A 121 -25.00 -14.91 7.51
C ASN A 121 -24.96 -15.07 5.99
N ALA A 122 -25.98 -14.63 5.27
CA ALA A 122 -26.01 -14.63 3.80
C ALA A 122 -24.91 -13.74 3.20
N VAL A 123 -24.72 -12.53 3.73
CA VAL A 123 -23.66 -11.60 3.29
C VAL A 123 -22.28 -12.19 3.56
N LEU A 124 -22.04 -12.70 4.78
CA LEU A 124 -20.76 -13.33 5.13
C LEU A 124 -20.46 -14.55 4.24
N HIS A 125 -21.47 -15.34 3.92
CA HIS A 125 -21.32 -16.49 3.02
C HIS A 125 -20.96 -16.02 1.60
N GLY A 126 -21.63 -15.00 1.09
CA GLY A 126 -21.32 -14.39 -0.20
C GLY A 126 -19.88 -13.83 -0.25
N LEU A 127 -19.44 -13.13 0.79
CA LEU A 127 -18.07 -12.62 0.88
C LEU A 127 -17.02 -13.74 0.90
N LYS A 128 -17.28 -14.85 1.58
CA LYS A 128 -16.41 -16.03 1.56
C LYS A 128 -16.27 -16.62 0.16
N LEU A 129 -17.38 -16.73 -0.59
CA LEU A 129 -17.35 -17.22 -1.97
C LEU A 129 -16.54 -16.30 -2.89
N VAL A 130 -16.72 -14.99 -2.76
CA VAL A 130 -15.91 -14.00 -3.51
C VAL A 130 -14.44 -14.11 -3.15
N ALA A 131 -14.09 -14.26 -1.87
CA ALA A 131 -12.71 -14.43 -1.43
C ALA A 131 -12.06 -15.68 -2.06
N VAL A 132 -12.77 -16.80 -2.09
CA VAL A 132 -12.28 -18.03 -2.74
C VAL A 132 -12.06 -17.82 -4.23
N ALA A 133 -12.99 -17.15 -4.93
CA ALA A 133 -12.87 -16.87 -6.36
C ALA A 133 -11.66 -15.96 -6.66
N VAL A 134 -11.43 -14.93 -5.84
CA VAL A 134 -10.28 -14.01 -5.99
C VAL A 134 -8.96 -14.73 -5.75
N VAL A 135 -8.87 -15.58 -4.72
CA VAL A 135 -7.66 -16.36 -4.46
C VAL A 135 -7.41 -17.36 -5.59
N ALA A 136 -8.44 -18.07 -6.07
CA ALA A 136 -8.32 -18.99 -7.19
C ALA A 136 -7.84 -18.27 -8.46
N GLN A 137 -8.37 -17.08 -8.74
CA GLN A 137 -7.93 -16.26 -9.87
C GLN A 137 -6.48 -15.81 -9.73
N ALA A 138 -6.05 -15.41 -8.53
CA ALA A 138 -4.66 -15.02 -8.26
C ALA A 138 -3.69 -16.18 -8.48
N VAL A 139 -4.01 -17.37 -7.94
CA VAL A 139 -3.22 -18.58 -8.13
C VAL A 139 -3.15 -18.98 -9.61
N TRP A 140 -4.29 -18.94 -10.31
CA TRP A 140 -4.34 -19.21 -11.75
C TRP A 140 -3.49 -18.24 -12.57
N SER A 141 -3.56 -16.96 -12.25
CA SER A 141 -2.75 -15.93 -12.92
C SER A 141 -1.26 -16.14 -12.70
N MET A 142 -0.84 -16.51 -11.49
CA MET A 142 0.55 -16.83 -11.20
C MET A 142 1.01 -18.10 -11.95
N ALA A 143 0.19 -19.14 -11.96
CA ALA A 143 0.52 -20.40 -12.62
C ALA A 143 0.66 -20.27 -14.14
N ARG A 144 -0.03 -19.33 -14.77
CA ARG A 144 0.06 -19.09 -16.22
C ARG A 144 1.28 -18.27 -16.64
N ASN A 145 1.93 -17.59 -15.69
CA ASN A 145 3.10 -16.75 -15.95
C ASN A 145 4.43 -17.43 -15.57
N LEU A 146 4.35 -18.71 -15.12
CA LEU A 146 5.49 -19.60 -14.91
C LEU A 146 5.72 -20.48 -16.13
#